data_f189410e23d6029ea905c90e82a8ec10
#
_entry.id   f189410e23d6029ea905c90e82a8ec10
#
_cell.length_a   1.000
_cell.length_b   1.000
_cell.length_c   1.000
_cell.angle_alpha   90.00
_cell.angle_beta   90.00
_cell.angle_gamma   90.00
#
_symmetry.space_group_name_H-M   'P 1'
#
loop_
_entity.id
_entity.type
_entity.pdbx_description
1 polymer ?
#
loop_
_entity_poly.entity_id
_entity_poly.type
_entity_poly.pdbx_seq_one_letter_code
_entity_poly.pdbx_strand_id
1 'polypeptide(L)'
;MHLLEVALSGILLSRQHTIQQGRQIMHSPHQRDAHPQPVCSRRIFLGSALAASASVVAGALAGCQRPSTLKVVQPTTGGGRDDLSDSVIGKDKIRIGMEAAYAPYNWQVSEASKYTIPIDNVRGAYADGYDVQIAKIVCKALGGEPVAVKQSFSGLIDSLNNGQIDLIIAGMSATPEREESVGFSDPYFIGYFGLFVKEGSPYQNATKLSDFSGATVLGQKDTMLDTVIDEIPGVVHKNPVDSVPTVFSNLLQGTCDAVTYNTENEKGYMAQNPGIVPIHFAEGEGFKQEVAANVGCRKGSDKLLKLIDKTLKGISQEERDQMWDACLDRQPA
;
A
#
# COMPACT_ATOMS: atom_id res chain seq x y z
N MET A 1 -32.62 -42.14 -34.30
CA MET A 1 -32.07 -43.24 -33.49
C MET A 1 -31.11 -44.02 -34.38
N HIS A 2 -29.89 -44.28 -33.97
CA HIS A 2 -28.76 -44.80 -34.71
C HIS A 2 -27.96 -43.74 -35.50
N LEU A 3 -27.02 -43.04 -34.83
CA LEU A 3 -25.80 -42.46 -35.38
C LEU A 3 -25.03 -41.67 -34.32
N LEU A 4 -24.82 -42.26 -33.12
CA LEU A 4 -24.05 -41.59 -32.04
C LEU A 4 -23.27 -42.57 -31.13
N GLU A 5 -22.85 -43.73 -31.67
CA GLU A 5 -22.13 -44.76 -30.90
C GLU A 5 -20.80 -45.24 -31.48
N VAL A 6 -20.18 -44.52 -32.40
CA VAL A 6 -18.91 -44.97 -33.03
C VAL A 6 -17.70 -44.05 -32.77
N ALA A 7 -17.83 -43.02 -31.94
CA ALA A 7 -16.72 -42.05 -31.72
C ALA A 7 -16.02 -42.15 -30.35
N LEU A 8 -16.23 -43.17 -29.53
CA LEU A 8 -15.65 -43.29 -28.18
C LEU A 8 -14.72 -44.48 -27.94
N SER A 9 -14.29 -45.21 -28.97
CA SER A 9 -13.41 -46.40 -28.81
C SER A 9 -12.00 -46.25 -29.40
N GLY A 10 -11.52 -45.04 -29.72
CA GLY A 10 -10.25 -44.81 -30.42
C GLY A 10 -9.12 -44.14 -29.64
N ILE A 11 -9.22 -43.82 -28.36
CA ILE A 11 -8.22 -43.07 -27.62
C ILE A 11 -7.71 -43.71 -26.32
N LEU A 12 -7.73 -44.99 -26.21
CA LEU A 12 -7.27 -45.74 -25.01
C LEU A 12 -6.17 -46.76 -25.24
N LEU A 13 -5.38 -46.68 -26.31
CA LEU A 13 -4.33 -47.64 -26.58
C LEU A 13 -3.03 -47.00 -27.12
N SER A 14 -2.50 -45.98 -26.44
CA SER A 14 -1.14 -45.47 -26.78
C SER A 14 -0.52 -44.72 -25.62
N ARG A 15 -0.29 -45.33 -24.46
CA ARG A 15 0.68 -44.88 -23.46
C ARG A 15 0.98 -45.94 -22.41
N GLN A 16 1.56 -47.03 -22.85
CA GLN A 16 2.36 -47.92 -21.99
C GLN A 16 3.52 -48.47 -22.82
N HIS A 17 4.61 -47.74 -22.84
CA HIS A 17 5.98 -48.25 -23.12
C HIS A 17 6.93 -47.07 -22.95
N THR A 18 7.56 -46.94 -21.83
CA THR A 18 8.93 -46.47 -21.62
C THR A 18 9.14 -46.20 -20.12
N ILE A 19 9.23 -47.27 -19.34
CA ILE A 19 9.92 -47.26 -18.06
C ILE A 19 10.75 -48.55 -18.02
N GLN A 20 12.02 -48.43 -18.31
CA GLN A 20 13.11 -49.27 -17.77
C GLN A 20 14.37 -48.96 -18.56
N GLN A 21 15.28 -48.22 -17.92
CA GLN A 21 16.73 -48.47 -17.95
C GLN A 21 17.45 -47.27 -17.35
N GLY A 22 18.26 -47.52 -16.35
CA GLY A 22 19.17 -46.51 -15.80
C GLY A 22 19.41 -46.64 -14.32
N ARG A 23 19.61 -47.85 -13.81
CA ARG A 23 20.22 -48.08 -12.47
C ARG A 23 21.71 -48.40 -12.66
N GLN A 24 22.50 -47.78 -11.81
CA GLN A 24 23.89 -48.09 -11.38
C GLN A 24 24.93 -47.05 -11.70
N ILE A 25 25.58 -46.67 -10.62
CA ILE A 25 27.04 -46.63 -10.24
C ILE A 25 27.32 -45.25 -9.69
N MET A 26 27.92 -44.98 -8.55
CA MET A 26 28.76 -45.60 -7.54
C MET A 26 28.95 -44.67 -6.36
N HIS A 27 29.15 -45.24 -5.19
CA HIS A 27 29.66 -44.60 -3.98
C HIS A 27 31.09 -44.09 -4.14
N SER A 28 31.46 -42.96 -3.54
CA SER A 28 32.59 -42.89 -2.58
C SER A 28 32.68 -41.50 -1.93
N PRO A 29 33.17 -41.39 -0.71
CA PRO A 29 33.13 -40.22 0.14
C PRO A 29 34.44 -39.43 0.09
N HIS A 30 34.40 -38.10 0.09
CA HIS A 30 35.56 -37.29 0.42
C HIS A 30 35.22 -36.24 1.47
N GLN A 31 35.86 -36.53 2.57
CA GLN A 31 36.53 -35.71 3.59
C GLN A 31 36.24 -34.21 3.65
N ARG A 32 35.94 -33.88 4.91
CA ARG A 32 35.87 -32.56 5.54
C ARG A 32 37.20 -31.79 5.37
N ASP A 33 37.07 -30.52 5.05
CA ASP A 33 38.03 -29.52 5.48
C ASP A 33 37.27 -28.35 6.13
N ALA A 34 37.52 -28.24 7.42
CA ALA A 34 37.06 -27.17 8.28
C ALA A 34 38.00 -25.96 8.14
N HIS A 35 37.46 -24.81 7.74
CA HIS A 35 38.16 -23.54 7.93
C HIS A 35 37.53 -22.75 9.06
N PRO A 36 38.35 -22.17 9.96
CA PRO A 36 37.88 -21.52 11.17
C PRO A 36 37.40 -20.07 10.86
N GLN A 37 36.30 -19.70 11.51
CA GLN A 37 35.79 -18.35 11.58
C GLN A 37 36.67 -17.46 12.47
N PRO A 38 36.91 -16.19 12.15
CA PRO A 38 37.59 -15.28 13.05
C PRO A 38 36.59 -14.73 14.09
N VAL A 39 36.93 -15.01 15.34
CA VAL A 39 36.32 -14.43 16.54
C VAL A 39 36.70 -12.94 16.61
N CYS A 40 35.74 -12.05 16.50
CA CYS A 40 35.95 -10.61 16.72
C CYS A 40 35.77 -10.28 18.19
N SER A 41 36.90 -10.02 18.86
CA SER A 41 37.02 -9.61 20.27
C SER A 41 36.32 -8.30 20.55
N ARG A 42 35.44 -8.29 21.56
CA ARG A 42 35.02 -7.10 22.29
C ARG A 42 36.21 -6.40 22.92
N ARG A 43 36.51 -5.18 22.53
CA ARG A 43 37.36 -4.27 23.33
C ARG A 43 36.43 -3.25 24.01
N ILE A 44 36.35 -3.45 25.31
CA ILE A 44 35.88 -2.51 26.32
C ILE A 44 36.93 -1.41 26.43
N PHE A 45 36.53 -0.13 26.23
CA PHE A 45 37.31 1.00 26.69
C PHE A 45 36.59 1.64 27.87
N LEU A 46 37.18 1.41 29.05
CA LEU A 46 36.92 2.15 30.28
C LEU A 46 37.90 3.33 30.38
N GLY A 47 37.38 4.46 30.76
CA GLY A 47 38.03 5.35 31.68
C GLY A 47 38.84 6.48 31.09
N SER A 48 38.44 7.74 31.30
CA SER A 48 39.06 8.51 32.42
C SER A 48 38.49 9.91 32.44
N ALA A 49 37.91 10.26 33.54
CA ALA A 49 37.60 11.64 33.93
C ALA A 49 38.88 12.36 34.36
N LEU A 50 39.11 13.56 33.93
CA LEU A 50 40.03 14.49 34.57
C LEU A 50 39.44 15.90 34.54
N ALA A 51 39.16 16.39 35.71
CA ALA A 51 38.83 17.75 36.06
C ALA A 51 40.14 18.57 36.20
N ALA A 52 40.18 19.77 35.70
CA ALA A 52 41.07 20.85 36.16
C ALA A 52 40.51 22.19 35.63
N SER A 53 39.93 22.92 36.49
CA SER A 53 40.37 24.09 37.27
C SER A 53 40.56 25.40 36.47
N ALA A 54 39.81 26.35 36.96
CA ALA A 54 39.73 27.77 36.61
C ALA A 54 41.06 28.51 36.65
N SER A 55 41.20 29.47 35.74
CA SER A 55 42.07 30.64 35.98
C SER A 55 41.45 31.86 35.33
N VAL A 56 41.09 32.80 36.19
CA VAL A 56 40.68 34.19 35.88
C VAL A 56 41.98 34.97 35.55
N VAL A 57 42.00 35.64 34.40
CA VAL A 57 42.90 36.79 34.17
C VAL A 57 42.06 37.93 33.61
N ALA A 58 41.92 38.97 34.42
CA ALA A 58 41.43 40.25 34.04
C ALA A 58 42.51 41.04 33.29
N GLY A 59 42.18 41.53 32.12
CA GLY A 59 43.01 42.46 31.35
C GLY A 59 42.12 43.43 30.58
N ALA A 60 41.97 44.62 31.13
CA ALA A 60 41.31 45.73 30.46
C ALA A 60 42.26 46.33 29.42
N LEU A 61 41.76 46.56 28.19
CA LEU A 61 42.19 47.68 27.33
C LEU A 61 41.10 48.04 26.35
N ALA A 62 40.87 49.32 26.31
CA ALA A 62 39.84 50.04 25.58
C ALA A 62 40.04 50.02 24.07
N GLY A 63 38.95 50.13 23.30
CA GLY A 63 39.01 50.76 22.00
C GLY A 63 38.09 50.14 20.92
N CYS A 64 37.16 51.01 20.48
CA CYS A 64 36.40 50.96 19.23
C CYS A 64 35.01 50.26 19.27
N GLN A 65 34.04 51.05 19.59
CA GLN A 65 32.62 50.85 19.30
C GLN A 65 32.37 50.77 17.80
N ARG A 66 31.72 49.67 17.38
CA ARG A 66 30.79 49.63 16.26
C ARG A 66 29.55 48.90 16.72
N PRO A 67 28.37 49.51 16.66
CA PRO A 67 27.12 48.81 16.99
C PRO A 67 26.69 47.98 15.76
N SER A 68 26.99 46.70 15.76
CA SER A 68 26.29 45.74 14.92
C SER A 68 25.07 45.33 15.67
N THR A 69 23.95 45.99 15.45
CA THR A 69 22.64 45.50 15.79
C THR A 69 22.37 44.28 14.94
N LEU A 70 22.76 43.11 15.42
CA LEU A 70 22.16 41.86 15.01
C LEU A 70 20.69 41.94 15.45
N LYS A 71 19.81 42.30 14.51
CA LYS A 71 18.39 42.02 14.62
C LYS A 71 18.28 40.53 14.74
N VAL A 72 18.06 40.04 15.96
CA VAL A 72 17.48 38.75 16.21
C VAL A 72 16.11 38.83 15.53
N VAL A 73 16.00 38.24 14.35
CA VAL A 73 14.71 37.96 13.71
C VAL A 73 14.07 36.95 14.64
N GLN A 74 13.18 37.41 15.51
CA GLN A 74 12.27 36.53 16.21
C GLN A 74 11.48 35.79 15.12
N PRO A 75 11.33 34.45 15.19
CA PRO A 75 10.40 33.77 14.32
C PRO A 75 9.04 34.42 14.59
N THR A 76 8.49 35.04 13.57
CA THR A 76 7.11 35.53 13.58
C THR A 76 6.22 34.31 13.73
N THR A 77 5.79 34.03 14.96
CA THR A 77 4.64 33.18 15.27
C THR A 77 3.41 33.93 14.76
N GLY A 78 2.95 33.55 13.55
CA GLY A 78 1.74 34.14 13.00
C GLY A 78 1.68 34.20 11.48
N GLY A 79 2.27 33.21 10.78
CA GLY A 79 1.85 32.87 9.42
C GLY A 79 0.85 31.72 9.55
N GLY A 80 -0.43 32.01 9.37
CA GLY A 80 -1.48 31.02 9.53
C GLY A 80 -1.22 29.83 8.60
N ARG A 81 -1.46 28.61 9.12
CA ARG A 81 -1.50 27.38 8.32
C ARG A 81 -2.47 27.44 7.13
N ASP A 82 -3.29 28.50 7.08
CA ASP A 82 -4.33 28.73 6.08
C ASP A 82 -3.79 28.97 4.65
N ASP A 83 -2.53 29.43 4.52
CA ASP A 83 -1.96 29.84 3.23
C ASP A 83 -1.37 28.68 2.40
N LEU A 84 -1.05 27.55 3.04
CA LEU A 84 -0.55 26.35 2.33
C LEU A 84 -1.68 25.42 1.87
N SER A 85 -2.84 25.49 2.49
CA SER A 85 -3.96 24.59 2.22
C SER A 85 -4.65 24.89 0.90
N ASP A 86 -4.82 26.18 0.57
CA ASP A 86 -5.42 26.62 -0.71
C ASP A 86 -4.37 26.69 -1.85
N SER A 87 -3.06 26.53 -1.55
CA SER A 87 -1.97 26.63 -2.52
C SER A 87 -1.95 25.51 -3.59
N VAL A 88 -2.82 24.50 -3.45
CA VAL A 88 -2.98 23.43 -4.44
C VAL A 88 -3.82 23.89 -5.63
N ILE A 89 -4.78 24.82 -5.40
CA ILE A 89 -5.66 25.33 -6.44
C ILE A 89 -4.84 26.22 -7.40
N GLY A 90 -4.86 25.91 -8.68
CA GLY A 90 -4.13 26.66 -9.71
C GLY A 90 -2.65 26.29 -9.86
N LYS A 91 -2.18 25.23 -9.20
CA LYS A 91 -0.84 24.68 -9.47
C LYS A 91 -0.78 24.03 -10.84
N ASP A 92 0.27 24.28 -11.59
CA ASP A 92 0.51 23.61 -12.89
C ASP A 92 0.65 22.09 -12.72
N LYS A 93 1.35 21.63 -11.67
CA LYS A 93 1.51 20.24 -11.30
C LYS A 93 1.05 19.98 -9.88
N ILE A 94 0.17 18.99 -9.71
CA ILE A 94 -0.37 18.57 -8.42
C ILE A 94 0.20 17.18 -8.11
N ARG A 95 0.94 17.07 -7.01
CA ARG A 95 1.61 15.83 -6.60
C ARG A 95 0.64 14.95 -5.81
N ILE A 96 0.34 13.78 -6.37
CA ILE A 96 -0.59 12.81 -5.81
C ILE A 96 0.22 11.68 -5.17
N GLY A 97 0.12 11.54 -3.84
CA GLY A 97 0.71 10.42 -3.12
C GLY A 97 -0.07 9.14 -3.33
N MET A 98 0.61 8.07 -3.72
CA MET A 98 0.05 6.73 -3.86
C MET A 98 1.15 5.66 -3.77
N GLU A 99 0.74 4.40 -3.57
CA GLU A 99 1.66 3.27 -3.46
C GLU A 99 2.13 2.78 -4.84
N ALA A 100 1.28 2.91 -5.86
CA ALA A 100 1.47 2.39 -7.21
C ALA A 100 1.81 0.87 -7.22
N ALA A 101 1.16 0.11 -6.31
CA ALA A 101 1.30 -1.33 -6.12
C ALA A 101 0.00 -1.97 -5.62
N TYR A 102 -1.13 -1.31 -5.80
CA TYR A 102 -2.45 -1.70 -5.30
C TYR A 102 -3.50 -1.68 -6.44
N ALA A 103 -3.42 -2.63 -7.37
CA ALA A 103 -4.41 -2.78 -8.44
C ALA A 103 -5.78 -3.24 -7.88
N PRO A 104 -6.90 -2.79 -8.44
CA PRO A 104 -7.07 -1.89 -9.58
C PRO A 104 -7.11 -0.41 -9.19
N TYR A 105 -6.83 -0.06 -7.93
CA TYR A 105 -6.83 1.33 -7.45
C TYR A 105 -5.66 2.12 -8.07
N ASN A 106 -4.43 1.63 -7.89
CA ASN A 106 -3.23 2.27 -8.45
C ASN A 106 -2.10 1.25 -8.64
N TRP A 107 -1.48 1.23 -9.81
CA TRP A 107 -0.33 0.37 -10.09
C TRP A 107 0.65 1.04 -11.05
N GLN A 108 1.91 0.59 -11.02
CA GLN A 108 2.96 1.11 -11.87
C GLN A 108 3.00 0.38 -13.22
N VAL A 109 3.21 1.14 -14.29
CA VAL A 109 3.47 0.66 -15.65
C VAL A 109 4.69 1.36 -16.24
N SER A 110 5.29 0.75 -17.29
CA SER A 110 6.47 1.29 -18.00
C SER A 110 6.12 2.21 -19.17
N GLU A 111 4.86 2.21 -19.61
CA GLU A 111 4.44 2.93 -20.84
C GLU A 111 3.37 3.98 -20.53
N ALA A 112 3.52 5.12 -21.21
CA ALA A 112 2.51 6.16 -21.18
C ALA A 112 1.28 5.78 -21.99
N SER A 113 0.09 6.10 -21.51
CA SER A 113 -1.17 5.94 -22.22
C SER A 113 -2.14 7.08 -21.88
N LYS A 114 -3.30 7.09 -22.51
CA LYS A 114 -4.37 8.03 -22.15
C LYS A 114 -4.89 7.82 -20.70
N TYR A 115 -4.61 6.68 -20.10
CA TYR A 115 -5.07 6.32 -18.75
C TYR A 115 -4.07 6.68 -17.66
N THR A 116 -2.80 6.81 -18.01
CA THR A 116 -1.71 6.96 -17.04
C THR A 116 -1.37 8.40 -16.71
N ILE A 117 -0.64 8.59 -15.60
CA ILE A 117 0.06 9.81 -15.23
C ILE A 117 1.53 9.47 -14.93
N PRO A 118 2.49 10.41 -15.12
CA PRO A 118 3.89 10.14 -14.80
C PRO A 118 4.08 9.96 -13.30
N ILE A 119 5.05 9.11 -12.91
CA ILE A 119 5.54 9.01 -11.52
C ILE A 119 6.79 9.87 -11.41
N ASP A 120 6.73 10.95 -10.63
CA ASP A 120 7.77 11.97 -10.56
C ASP A 120 9.10 11.44 -9.99
N ASN A 121 9.01 10.59 -8.99
CA ASN A 121 10.17 10.02 -8.28
C ASN A 121 10.64 8.65 -8.83
N VAL A 122 10.08 8.17 -9.95
CA VAL A 122 10.52 6.94 -10.64
C VAL A 122 10.70 7.23 -12.12
N ARG A 123 11.95 7.30 -12.58
CA ARG A 123 12.27 7.67 -13.96
C ARG A 123 11.66 6.70 -14.99
N GLY A 124 10.88 7.25 -15.93
CA GLY A 124 10.29 6.50 -17.03
C GLY A 124 9.16 5.58 -16.61
N ALA A 125 8.61 5.75 -15.42
CA ALA A 125 7.45 5.00 -14.92
C ALA A 125 6.20 5.87 -14.89
N TYR A 126 5.06 5.20 -15.00
CA TYR A 126 3.73 5.82 -14.97
C TYR A 126 2.84 5.05 -13.98
N ALA A 127 1.85 5.74 -13.44
CA ALA A 127 0.79 5.12 -12.65
C ALA A 127 -0.48 5.00 -13.49
N ASP A 128 -1.18 3.87 -13.40
CA ASP A 128 -2.53 3.63 -13.90
C ASP A 128 -3.42 3.18 -12.74
N GLY A 129 -4.72 3.17 -12.93
CA GLY A 129 -5.70 2.70 -11.94
C GLY A 129 -6.85 3.66 -11.72
N TYR A 130 -7.79 3.22 -10.90
CA TYR A 130 -8.99 3.99 -10.59
C TYR A 130 -8.65 5.31 -9.86
N ASP A 131 -7.74 5.26 -8.91
CA ASP A 131 -7.21 6.45 -8.22
C ASP A 131 -6.61 7.46 -9.19
N VAL A 132 -5.96 6.96 -10.25
CA VAL A 132 -5.37 7.79 -11.30
C VAL A 132 -6.45 8.48 -12.13
N GLN A 133 -7.56 7.80 -12.46
CA GLN A 133 -8.67 8.43 -13.17
C GLN A 133 -9.34 9.51 -12.30
N ILE A 134 -9.54 9.23 -11.01
CA ILE A 134 -10.05 10.23 -10.04
C ILE A 134 -9.07 11.41 -9.92
N ALA A 135 -7.75 11.15 -9.82
CA ALA A 135 -6.74 12.20 -9.77
C ALA A 135 -6.79 13.12 -11.00
N LYS A 136 -6.96 12.58 -12.20
CA LYS A 136 -7.09 13.36 -13.43
C LYS A 136 -8.31 14.27 -13.42
N ILE A 137 -9.47 13.77 -12.96
CA ILE A 137 -10.71 14.56 -12.85
C ILE A 137 -10.55 15.66 -11.80
N VAL A 138 -10.07 15.33 -10.62
CA VAL A 138 -9.87 16.27 -9.52
C VAL A 138 -8.85 17.34 -9.89
N CYS A 139 -7.67 16.98 -10.39
CA CYS A 139 -6.63 17.93 -10.76
C CYS A 139 -7.08 18.89 -11.88
N LYS A 140 -7.80 18.38 -12.87
CA LYS A 140 -8.40 19.24 -13.91
C LYS A 140 -9.35 20.29 -13.32
N ALA A 141 -10.18 19.89 -12.35
CA ALA A 141 -11.07 20.84 -11.66
C ALA A 141 -10.31 21.86 -10.80
N LEU A 142 -9.13 21.48 -10.28
CA LEU A 142 -8.23 22.36 -9.53
C LEU A 142 -7.37 23.26 -10.43
N GLY A 143 -7.38 23.05 -11.74
CA GLY A 143 -6.63 23.85 -12.73
C GLY A 143 -5.19 23.40 -12.96
N GLY A 144 -4.84 22.14 -12.65
CA GLY A 144 -3.51 21.57 -12.82
C GLY A 144 -3.50 20.14 -13.34
N GLU A 145 -2.30 19.64 -13.59
CA GLU A 145 -2.04 18.28 -14.08
C GLU A 145 -1.53 17.38 -12.94
N PRO A 146 -2.04 16.13 -12.80
CA PRO A 146 -1.58 15.21 -11.79
C PRO A 146 -0.21 14.61 -12.13
N VAL A 147 0.65 14.50 -11.11
CA VAL A 147 1.84 13.66 -11.14
C VAL A 147 1.84 12.76 -9.91
N ALA A 148 2.07 11.46 -10.08
CA ALA A 148 2.14 10.53 -8.96
C ALA A 148 3.48 10.66 -8.23
N VAL A 149 3.45 10.53 -6.90
CA VAL A 149 4.64 10.35 -6.06
C VAL A 149 4.49 8.99 -5.38
N LYS A 150 5.33 8.04 -5.82
CA LYS A 150 5.29 6.66 -5.32
C LYS A 150 5.99 6.56 -3.98
N GLN A 151 5.30 6.00 -2.99
CA GLN A 151 5.83 5.75 -1.65
C GLN A 151 5.01 4.71 -0.90
N SER A 152 5.46 4.25 0.28
CA SER A 152 4.68 3.35 1.12
C SER A 152 3.38 3.99 1.57
N PHE A 153 2.33 3.18 1.73
CA PHE A 153 1.03 3.66 2.21
C PHE A 153 1.14 4.35 3.57
N SER A 154 1.90 3.76 4.50
CA SER A 154 2.14 4.29 5.85
C SER A 154 2.81 5.67 5.88
N GLY A 155 3.56 6.04 4.83
CA GLY A 155 4.23 7.34 4.75
C GLY A 155 3.41 8.47 4.12
N LEU A 156 2.20 8.18 3.60
CA LEU A 156 1.41 9.14 2.82
C LEU A 156 0.98 10.37 3.64
N ILE A 157 0.50 10.15 4.87
CA ILE A 157 0.02 11.23 5.75
C ILE A 157 1.17 12.16 6.14
N ASP A 158 2.32 11.60 6.51
CA ASP A 158 3.50 12.40 6.85
C ASP A 158 3.99 13.21 5.65
N SER A 159 4.03 12.60 4.47
CA SER A 159 4.44 13.29 3.24
C SER A 159 3.48 14.43 2.85
N LEU A 160 2.17 14.24 3.08
CA LEU A 160 1.17 15.29 2.88
C LEU A 160 1.41 16.46 3.84
N ASN A 161 1.57 16.18 5.13
CA ASN A 161 1.75 17.19 6.16
C ASN A 161 3.08 17.94 6.03
N ASN A 162 4.12 17.26 5.53
CA ASN A 162 5.43 17.86 5.25
C ASN A 162 5.51 18.58 3.88
N GLY A 163 4.42 18.58 3.09
CA GLY A 163 4.35 19.25 1.80
C GLY A 163 5.14 18.55 0.68
N GLN A 164 5.49 17.29 0.83
CA GLN A 164 6.14 16.47 -0.20
C GLN A 164 5.14 16.05 -1.29
N ILE A 165 3.87 15.87 -0.92
CA ILE A 165 2.73 15.67 -1.80
C ILE A 165 1.66 16.70 -1.52
N ASP A 166 0.74 16.87 -2.45
CA ASP A 166 -0.34 17.87 -2.38
C ASP A 166 -1.67 17.26 -2.00
N LEU A 167 -1.95 16.05 -2.49
CA LEU A 167 -3.13 15.24 -2.19
C LEU A 167 -2.74 13.77 -1.99
N ILE A 168 -3.57 13.04 -1.25
CA ILE A 168 -3.55 11.58 -1.18
C ILE A 168 -4.73 11.06 -1.98
N ILE A 169 -4.47 10.25 -3.03
CA ILE A 169 -5.50 9.49 -3.76
C ILE A 169 -4.93 8.10 -3.95
N ALA A 170 -5.24 7.21 -3.00
CA ALA A 170 -4.52 5.96 -2.80
C ALA A 170 -5.40 4.85 -2.17
N GLY A 171 -6.72 4.84 -2.46
CA GLY A 171 -7.65 3.94 -1.78
C GLY A 171 -7.75 4.19 -0.27
N MET A 172 -7.39 5.40 0.20
CA MET A 172 -7.31 5.71 1.63
C MET A 172 -8.68 6.05 2.20
N SER A 173 -9.06 5.35 3.28
CA SER A 173 -10.29 5.63 4.02
C SER A 173 -10.10 6.77 5.03
N ALA A 174 -11.13 7.60 5.18
CA ALA A 174 -11.25 8.53 6.28
C ALA A 174 -11.57 7.76 7.56
N THR A 175 -10.61 7.63 8.47
CA THR A 175 -10.83 7.08 9.80
C THR A 175 -10.76 8.21 10.84
N PRO A 176 -11.45 8.10 11.98
CA PRO A 176 -11.39 9.14 13.04
C PRO A 176 -9.96 9.53 13.43
N GLU A 177 -9.05 8.54 13.50
CA GLU A 177 -7.64 8.77 13.80
C GLU A 177 -6.95 9.60 12.72
N ARG A 178 -7.17 9.28 11.44
CA ARG A 178 -6.57 10.01 10.32
C ARG A 178 -7.15 11.41 10.19
N GLU A 179 -8.44 11.58 10.50
CA GLU A 179 -9.12 12.86 10.47
C GLU A 179 -8.59 13.85 11.52
N GLU A 180 -7.85 13.40 12.54
CA GLU A 180 -7.15 14.30 13.46
C GLU A 180 -6.10 15.16 12.76
N SER A 181 -5.46 14.64 11.70
CA SER A 181 -4.32 15.25 11.01
C SER A 181 -4.52 15.54 9.52
N VAL A 182 -5.56 14.97 8.90
CA VAL A 182 -5.85 15.08 7.45
C VAL A 182 -7.30 15.53 7.26
N GLY A 183 -7.55 16.33 6.24
CA GLY A 183 -8.90 16.60 5.75
C GLY A 183 -9.27 15.60 4.65
N PHE A 184 -10.46 15.03 4.70
CA PHE A 184 -10.94 14.07 3.71
C PHE A 184 -12.17 14.57 2.97
N SER A 185 -12.27 14.23 1.69
CA SER A 185 -13.46 14.44 0.86
C SER A 185 -14.56 13.43 1.19
N ASP A 186 -15.75 13.63 0.62
CA ASP A 186 -16.70 12.54 0.44
C ASP A 186 -16.06 11.37 -0.31
N PRO A 187 -16.53 10.11 -0.12
CA PRO A 187 -15.93 8.96 -0.76
C PRO A 187 -16.09 8.97 -2.28
N TYR A 188 -15.04 8.62 -3.00
CA TYR A 188 -15.09 8.37 -4.44
C TYR A 188 -15.31 6.90 -4.79
N PHE A 189 -15.15 5.99 -3.82
CA PHE A 189 -15.41 4.57 -3.93
C PHE A 189 -15.85 4.00 -2.58
N ILE A 190 -16.74 3.02 -2.60
CA ILE A 190 -17.16 2.24 -1.44
C ILE A 190 -17.05 0.77 -1.80
N GLY A 191 -16.45 -0.03 -0.94
CA GLY A 191 -16.26 -1.45 -1.11
C GLY A 191 -16.40 -2.22 0.21
N TYR A 192 -16.11 -3.53 0.15
CA TYR A 192 -16.29 -4.44 1.28
C TYR A 192 -15.04 -5.27 1.52
N PHE A 193 -14.90 -5.79 2.74
CA PHE A 193 -13.81 -6.66 3.12
C PHE A 193 -14.18 -8.14 2.92
N GLY A 194 -13.17 -8.94 2.53
CA GLY A 194 -13.24 -10.38 2.41
C GLY A 194 -11.96 -11.04 2.90
N LEU A 195 -11.95 -12.38 2.87
CA LEU A 195 -10.77 -13.18 3.18
C LEU A 195 -10.41 -14.06 1.98
N PHE A 196 -9.12 -14.12 1.68
CA PHE A 196 -8.54 -15.16 0.85
C PHE A 196 -7.84 -16.20 1.72
N VAL A 197 -7.95 -17.45 1.32
CA VAL A 197 -7.17 -18.58 1.84
C VAL A 197 -6.40 -19.25 0.70
N LYS A 198 -5.41 -20.06 1.03
CA LYS A 198 -4.75 -20.91 0.04
C LYS A 198 -5.69 -22.06 -0.37
N GLU A 199 -5.65 -22.45 -1.64
CA GLU A 199 -6.36 -23.63 -2.13
C GLU A 199 -5.97 -24.88 -1.31
N GLY A 200 -6.99 -25.67 -0.90
CA GLY A 200 -6.82 -26.83 -0.01
C GLY A 200 -6.66 -26.48 1.47
N SER A 201 -6.79 -25.21 1.85
CA SER A 201 -6.84 -24.78 3.25
C SER A 201 -8.02 -25.41 4.00
N PRO A 202 -7.87 -25.74 5.29
CA PRO A 202 -9.00 -26.21 6.12
C PRO A 202 -10.11 -25.16 6.24
N TYR A 203 -9.82 -23.90 5.97
CA TYR A 203 -10.78 -22.79 6.02
C TYR A 203 -11.49 -22.51 4.69
N GLN A 204 -11.20 -23.26 3.63
CA GLN A 204 -11.74 -22.99 2.28
C GLN A 204 -13.27 -23.04 2.20
N ASN A 205 -13.93 -23.78 3.07
CA ASN A 205 -15.39 -23.91 3.12
C ASN A 205 -16.00 -23.09 4.28
N ALA A 206 -15.28 -22.15 4.85
CA ALA A 206 -15.80 -21.26 5.88
C ALA A 206 -16.92 -20.38 5.31
N THR A 207 -17.97 -20.16 6.12
CA THR A 207 -19.14 -19.35 5.73
C THR A 207 -19.41 -18.19 6.68
N LYS A 208 -18.64 -18.08 7.76
CA LYS A 208 -18.75 -17.02 8.76
C LYS A 208 -17.39 -16.68 9.36
N LEU A 209 -17.25 -15.47 9.88
CA LEU A 209 -15.98 -15.01 10.49
C LEU A 209 -15.53 -15.90 11.65
N SER A 210 -16.47 -16.42 12.45
CA SER A 210 -16.14 -17.29 13.58
C SER A 210 -15.51 -18.63 13.18
N ASP A 211 -15.62 -19.07 11.93
CA ASP A 211 -14.95 -20.27 11.44
C ASP A 211 -13.42 -20.11 11.37
N PHE A 212 -12.93 -18.87 11.41
CA PHE A 212 -11.51 -18.52 11.46
C PHE A 212 -10.96 -18.41 12.89
N SER A 213 -11.69 -18.84 13.91
CA SER A 213 -11.18 -18.87 15.29
C SER A 213 -9.90 -19.73 15.37
N GLY A 214 -8.81 -19.14 15.87
CA GLY A 214 -7.47 -19.76 15.92
C GLY A 214 -6.68 -19.69 14.61
N ALA A 215 -7.27 -19.24 13.51
CA ALA A 215 -6.54 -19.00 12.27
C ALA A 215 -5.57 -17.82 12.41
N THR A 216 -4.41 -17.92 11.75
CA THR A 216 -3.47 -16.82 11.61
C THR A 216 -3.88 -15.95 10.41
N VAL A 217 -4.24 -14.68 10.65
CA VAL A 217 -4.69 -13.76 9.60
C VAL A 217 -3.74 -12.58 9.48
N LEU A 218 -3.46 -12.15 8.25
CA LEU A 218 -2.50 -11.10 7.92
C LEU A 218 -3.15 -10.02 7.05
N GLY A 219 -2.87 -8.76 7.38
CA GLY A 219 -3.29 -7.59 6.62
C GLY A 219 -2.11 -6.71 6.18
N GLN A 220 -2.43 -5.63 5.46
CA GLN A 220 -1.45 -4.61 5.11
C GLN A 220 -1.37 -3.59 6.24
N LYS A 221 -0.15 -3.26 6.63
CA LYS A 221 0.17 -2.32 7.70
C LYS A 221 -0.46 -0.93 7.49
N ASP A 222 -0.96 -0.36 8.60
CA ASP A 222 -1.56 0.98 8.66
C ASP A 222 -2.79 1.16 7.75
N THR A 223 -3.48 0.06 7.39
CA THR A 223 -4.70 0.07 6.59
C THR A 223 -5.88 -0.53 7.34
N MET A 224 -7.10 -0.29 6.84
CA MET A 224 -8.29 -0.98 7.33
C MET A 224 -8.27 -2.50 7.03
N LEU A 225 -7.49 -2.95 6.02
CA LEU A 225 -7.28 -4.39 5.78
C LEU A 225 -6.59 -5.09 6.96
N ASP A 226 -5.82 -4.36 7.78
CA ASP A 226 -5.23 -4.90 9.00
C ASP A 226 -6.21 -4.81 10.18
N THR A 227 -6.78 -3.63 10.41
CA THR A 227 -7.63 -3.40 11.59
C THR A 227 -8.91 -4.24 11.58
N VAL A 228 -9.48 -4.53 10.42
CA VAL A 228 -10.71 -5.33 10.30
C VAL A 228 -10.53 -6.80 10.75
N ILE A 229 -9.29 -7.28 10.81
CA ILE A 229 -8.96 -8.62 11.30
C ILE A 229 -9.46 -8.83 12.73
N ASP A 230 -9.47 -7.78 13.56
CA ASP A 230 -9.94 -7.84 14.94
C ASP A 230 -11.45 -8.10 15.09
N GLU A 231 -12.22 -8.01 14.00
CA GLU A 231 -13.63 -8.46 13.98
C GLU A 231 -13.77 -9.99 14.01
N ILE A 232 -12.71 -10.75 13.70
CA ILE A 232 -12.74 -12.21 13.63
C ILE A 232 -12.60 -12.79 15.04
N PRO A 233 -13.62 -13.48 15.58
CA PRO A 233 -13.59 -14.01 16.94
C PRO A 233 -12.45 -15.03 17.15
N GLY A 234 -11.55 -14.78 18.09
CA GLY A 234 -10.48 -15.71 18.43
C GLY A 234 -9.39 -15.88 17.38
N VAL A 235 -9.27 -14.95 16.46
CA VAL A 235 -8.20 -14.92 15.45
C VAL A 235 -6.81 -14.77 16.08
N VAL A 236 -5.79 -15.29 15.42
CA VAL A 236 -4.39 -14.94 15.69
C VAL A 236 -3.97 -13.87 14.68
N HIS A 237 -4.12 -12.62 15.07
CA HIS A 237 -3.75 -11.47 14.25
C HIS A 237 -2.22 -11.38 14.11
N LYS A 238 -1.70 -11.54 12.90
CA LYS A 238 -0.26 -11.49 12.63
C LYS A 238 0.23 -10.05 12.48
N ASN A 239 1.52 -9.84 12.75
CA ASN A 239 2.13 -8.54 12.46
C ASN A 239 1.98 -8.20 10.98
N PRO A 240 1.40 -7.03 10.67
CA PRO A 240 1.13 -6.64 9.29
C PRO A 240 2.40 -6.40 8.47
N VAL A 241 2.25 -6.42 7.14
CA VAL A 241 3.34 -6.19 6.18
C VAL A 241 3.05 -4.95 5.32
N ASP A 242 4.09 -4.41 4.68
CA ASP A 242 4.03 -3.07 4.10
C ASP A 242 3.20 -2.95 2.80
N SER A 243 2.94 -4.04 2.08
CA SER A 243 2.25 -3.97 0.78
C SER A 243 1.33 -5.16 0.49
N VAL A 244 0.28 -4.93 -0.31
CA VAL A 244 -0.67 -5.98 -0.74
C VAL A 244 0.03 -7.14 -1.45
N PRO A 245 0.97 -6.95 -2.38
CA PRO A 245 1.72 -8.06 -2.97
C PRO A 245 2.46 -8.91 -1.93
N THR A 246 3.00 -8.29 -0.88
CA THR A 246 3.67 -9.01 0.22
C THR A 246 2.67 -9.80 1.06
N VAL A 247 1.46 -9.27 1.30
CA VAL A 247 0.36 -9.99 1.98
C VAL A 247 0.06 -11.30 1.26
N PHE A 248 -0.21 -11.25 -0.06
CA PHE A 248 -0.50 -12.46 -0.84
C PHE A 248 0.68 -13.43 -0.95
N SER A 249 1.91 -12.91 -1.04
CA SER A 249 3.11 -13.75 -1.01
C SER A 249 3.22 -14.56 0.27
N ASN A 250 2.88 -13.98 1.42
CA ASN A 250 2.85 -14.68 2.71
C ASN A 250 1.80 -15.78 2.74
N LEU A 251 0.60 -15.53 2.20
CA LEU A 251 -0.46 -16.55 2.10
C LEU A 251 -0.01 -17.75 1.26
N LEU A 252 0.54 -17.48 0.07
CA LEU A 252 1.01 -18.53 -0.85
C LEU A 252 2.18 -19.34 -0.27
N GLN A 253 3.06 -18.71 0.52
CA GLN A 253 4.14 -19.38 1.26
C GLN A 253 3.65 -20.16 2.47
N GLY A 254 2.38 -19.99 2.88
CA GLY A 254 1.80 -20.69 4.05
C GLY A 254 2.30 -20.13 5.38
N THR A 255 2.73 -18.87 5.43
CA THR A 255 3.13 -18.21 6.68
C THR A 255 1.94 -17.65 7.46
N CYS A 256 0.76 -17.59 6.83
CA CYS A 256 -0.54 -17.31 7.44
C CYS A 256 -1.62 -18.20 6.81
N ASP A 257 -2.74 -18.34 7.49
CA ASP A 257 -3.87 -19.17 7.04
C ASP A 257 -4.82 -18.39 6.12
N ALA A 258 -4.98 -17.09 6.37
CA ALA A 258 -5.84 -16.22 5.57
C ALA A 258 -5.25 -14.79 5.49
N VAL A 259 -5.73 -14.03 4.50
CA VAL A 259 -5.42 -12.61 4.31
C VAL A 259 -6.68 -11.82 4.00
N THR A 260 -6.73 -10.57 4.46
CA THR A 260 -7.81 -9.64 4.16
C THR A 260 -7.62 -8.97 2.81
N TYR A 261 -8.73 -8.65 2.13
CA TYR A 261 -8.73 -7.98 0.83
C TYR A 261 -10.04 -7.21 0.58
N ASN A 262 -10.10 -6.48 -0.55
CA ASN A 262 -11.32 -5.83 -1.03
C ASN A 262 -12.05 -6.72 -2.03
N THR A 263 -13.31 -7.03 -1.76
CA THR A 263 -14.10 -8.01 -2.53
C THR A 263 -14.32 -7.61 -3.99
N GLU A 264 -14.29 -6.32 -4.29
CA GLU A 264 -14.56 -5.76 -5.63
C GLU A 264 -13.50 -6.14 -6.68
N ASN A 265 -12.30 -6.59 -6.24
CA ASN A 265 -11.23 -7.06 -7.13
C ASN A 265 -10.88 -8.54 -6.97
N GLU A 266 -11.80 -9.36 -6.48
CA GLU A 266 -11.57 -10.78 -6.24
C GLU A 266 -10.94 -11.50 -7.44
N LYS A 267 -11.50 -11.32 -8.63
CA LYS A 267 -11.00 -11.94 -9.87
C LYS A 267 -9.58 -11.49 -10.22
N GLY A 268 -9.27 -10.22 -10.01
CA GLY A 268 -7.94 -9.68 -10.28
C GLY A 268 -6.89 -10.26 -9.34
N TYR A 269 -7.19 -10.38 -8.05
CA TYR A 269 -6.29 -11.00 -7.08
C TYR A 269 -6.05 -12.48 -7.38
N MET A 270 -7.08 -13.23 -7.76
CA MET A 270 -6.94 -14.63 -8.15
C MET A 270 -6.10 -14.79 -9.42
N ALA A 271 -6.24 -13.91 -10.41
CA ALA A 271 -5.43 -13.93 -11.62
C ALA A 271 -3.94 -13.67 -11.35
N GLN A 272 -3.65 -12.72 -10.45
CA GLN A 272 -2.28 -12.37 -10.06
C GLN A 272 -1.63 -13.38 -9.11
N ASN A 273 -2.44 -14.13 -8.36
CA ASN A 273 -1.99 -15.03 -7.30
C ASN A 273 -2.63 -16.42 -7.45
N PRO A 274 -2.22 -17.23 -8.45
CA PRO A 274 -2.79 -18.57 -8.63
C PRO A 274 -2.64 -19.44 -7.36
N GLY A 275 -3.71 -20.13 -6.99
CA GLY A 275 -3.73 -21.00 -5.79
C GLY A 275 -4.30 -20.34 -4.54
N ILE A 276 -4.92 -19.15 -4.66
CA ILE A 276 -5.75 -18.56 -3.61
C ILE A 276 -7.23 -18.77 -3.91
N VAL A 277 -8.05 -18.81 -2.86
CA VAL A 277 -9.50 -18.98 -2.93
C VAL A 277 -10.18 -17.92 -2.07
N PRO A 278 -11.16 -17.17 -2.61
CA PRO A 278 -11.93 -16.21 -1.84
C PRO A 278 -12.92 -16.94 -0.93
N ILE A 279 -13.22 -16.34 0.20
CA ILE A 279 -14.24 -16.84 1.13
C ILE A 279 -15.50 -16.00 0.94
N HIS A 280 -16.60 -16.68 0.63
CA HIS A 280 -17.91 -16.08 0.50
C HIS A 280 -18.71 -16.34 1.78
N PHE A 281 -18.86 -15.32 2.59
CA PHE A 281 -19.63 -15.41 3.84
C PHE A 281 -21.13 -15.49 3.56
N ALA A 282 -21.86 -16.19 4.46
CA ALA A 282 -23.32 -16.14 4.48
C ALA A 282 -23.78 -14.70 4.82
N GLU A 283 -25.03 -14.38 4.46
CA GLU A 283 -25.59 -13.05 4.71
C GLU A 283 -25.51 -12.68 6.20
N GLY A 284 -24.88 -11.54 6.49
CA GLY A 284 -24.68 -11.04 7.85
C GLY A 284 -23.57 -11.71 8.66
N GLU A 285 -22.87 -12.69 8.11
CA GLU A 285 -21.80 -13.46 8.80
C GLU A 285 -20.38 -12.99 8.44
N GLY A 286 -20.25 -12.03 7.54
CA GLY A 286 -18.97 -11.41 7.14
C GLY A 286 -18.60 -10.17 7.95
N PHE A 287 -17.61 -9.43 7.47
CA PHE A 287 -17.21 -8.15 8.05
C PHE A 287 -18.35 -7.13 8.01
N LYS A 288 -18.45 -6.32 9.04
CA LYS A 288 -19.51 -5.29 9.18
C LYS A 288 -19.09 -3.94 8.65
N GLN A 289 -17.79 -3.67 8.65
CA GLN A 289 -17.24 -2.41 8.17
C GLN A 289 -17.21 -2.40 6.64
N GLU A 290 -17.52 -1.22 6.07
CA GLU A 290 -17.29 -0.91 4.66
C GLU A 290 -15.92 -0.24 4.52
N VAL A 291 -15.30 -0.37 3.37
CA VAL A 291 -14.10 0.39 2.99
C VAL A 291 -14.51 1.53 2.09
N ALA A 292 -14.17 2.75 2.47
CA ALA A 292 -14.39 3.93 1.63
C ALA A 292 -13.03 4.49 1.18
N ALA A 293 -12.93 4.88 -0.08
CA ALA A 293 -11.76 5.60 -0.57
C ALA A 293 -12.08 7.10 -0.72
N ASN A 294 -11.28 7.93 -0.08
CA ASN A 294 -11.45 9.38 0.02
C ASN A 294 -10.19 10.11 -0.47
N VAL A 295 -10.36 11.30 -1.01
CA VAL A 295 -9.23 12.19 -1.31
C VAL A 295 -8.76 12.86 -0.03
N GLY A 296 -7.50 12.65 0.34
CA GLY A 296 -6.87 13.30 1.50
C GLY A 296 -6.16 14.60 1.12
N CYS A 297 -6.35 15.65 1.91
CA CYS A 297 -5.62 16.90 1.81
C CYS A 297 -5.18 17.39 3.19
N ARG A 298 -4.32 18.42 3.25
CA ARG A 298 -3.90 18.98 4.54
C ARG A 298 -5.10 19.48 5.35
N LYS A 299 -5.06 19.23 6.65
CA LYS A 299 -6.10 19.66 7.59
C LYS A 299 -6.34 21.16 7.48
N GLY A 300 -7.62 21.58 7.49
CA GLY A 300 -8.01 22.98 7.36
C GLY A 300 -8.12 23.50 5.93
N SER A 301 -8.02 22.63 4.90
CA SER A 301 -8.17 22.98 3.48
C SER A 301 -9.63 22.99 3.04
N ASP A 302 -10.50 23.73 3.72
CA ASP A 302 -11.95 23.67 3.54
C ASP A 302 -12.43 24.08 2.13
N LYS A 303 -11.78 25.08 1.51
CA LYS A 303 -12.14 25.50 0.15
C LYS A 303 -11.74 24.44 -0.86
N LEU A 304 -10.57 23.83 -0.68
CA LEU A 304 -10.06 22.74 -1.50
C LEU A 304 -11.01 21.54 -1.42
N LEU A 305 -11.39 21.12 -0.19
CA LEU A 305 -12.33 20.01 0.03
C LEU A 305 -13.70 20.27 -0.63
N LYS A 306 -14.27 21.46 -0.45
CA LYS A 306 -15.54 21.81 -1.10
C LYS A 306 -15.47 21.70 -2.64
N LEU A 307 -14.33 22.07 -3.23
CA LEU A 307 -14.15 21.96 -4.68
C LEU A 307 -13.98 20.50 -5.12
N ILE A 308 -13.22 19.70 -4.35
CA ILE A 308 -13.08 18.27 -4.58
C ILE A 308 -14.43 17.57 -4.47
N ASP A 309 -15.18 17.77 -3.38
CA ASP A 309 -16.50 17.16 -3.17
C ASP A 309 -17.51 17.52 -4.26
N LYS A 310 -17.53 18.80 -4.67
CA LYS A 310 -18.34 19.23 -5.79
C LYS A 310 -17.96 18.50 -7.09
N THR A 311 -16.68 18.29 -7.31
CA THR A 311 -16.17 17.58 -8.49
C THR A 311 -16.56 16.10 -8.45
N LEU A 312 -16.37 15.45 -7.31
CA LEU A 312 -16.71 14.03 -7.11
C LEU A 312 -18.22 13.78 -7.24
N LYS A 313 -19.06 14.68 -6.73
CA LYS A 313 -20.53 14.63 -6.88
C LYS A 313 -20.98 14.79 -8.33
N GLY A 314 -20.17 15.42 -9.17
CA GLY A 314 -20.42 15.55 -10.61
C GLY A 314 -20.17 14.28 -11.41
N ILE A 315 -19.55 13.25 -10.84
CA ILE A 315 -19.29 11.95 -11.48
C ILE A 315 -20.48 11.04 -11.17
N SER A 316 -21.23 10.65 -12.19
CA SER A 316 -22.37 9.74 -12.06
C SER A 316 -21.91 8.34 -11.63
N GLN A 317 -22.80 7.53 -11.06
CA GLN A 317 -22.48 6.14 -10.71
C GLN A 317 -22.09 5.33 -11.95
N GLU A 318 -22.78 5.52 -13.06
CA GLU A 318 -22.46 4.86 -14.33
C GLU A 318 -21.02 5.18 -14.81
N GLU A 319 -20.59 6.44 -14.71
CA GLU A 319 -19.21 6.84 -15.05
C GLU A 319 -18.19 6.21 -14.08
N ARG A 320 -18.52 6.09 -12.79
CA ARG A 320 -17.66 5.42 -11.79
C ARG A 320 -17.51 3.94 -12.13
N ASP A 321 -18.62 3.26 -12.44
CA ASP A 321 -18.62 1.83 -12.78
C ASP A 321 -17.83 1.58 -14.07
N GLN A 322 -18.03 2.40 -15.12
CA GLN A 322 -17.26 2.30 -16.37
C GLN A 322 -15.75 2.53 -16.15
N MET A 323 -15.37 3.49 -15.30
CA MET A 323 -13.95 3.71 -14.97
C MET A 323 -13.37 2.53 -14.20
N TRP A 324 -14.14 1.96 -13.27
CA TRP A 324 -13.72 0.80 -12.47
C TRP A 324 -13.54 -0.43 -13.35
N ASP A 325 -14.54 -0.78 -14.15
CA ASP A 325 -14.49 -1.92 -15.09
C ASP A 325 -13.32 -1.79 -16.06
N ALA A 326 -13.12 -0.60 -16.62
CA ALA A 326 -11.97 -0.35 -17.49
C ALA A 326 -10.62 -0.48 -16.76
N CYS A 327 -10.55 -0.29 -15.44
CA CYS A 327 -9.35 -0.56 -14.64
C CYS A 327 -9.18 -2.05 -14.37
N LEU A 328 -10.25 -2.78 -14.09
CA LEU A 328 -10.22 -4.24 -13.96
C LEU A 328 -9.68 -4.92 -15.24
N ASP A 329 -10.10 -4.44 -16.40
CA ASP A 329 -9.67 -4.98 -17.70
C ASP A 329 -8.18 -4.72 -18.01
N ARG A 330 -7.60 -3.65 -17.45
CA ARG A 330 -6.21 -3.23 -17.71
C ARG A 330 -5.22 -3.58 -16.63
N GLN A 331 -5.69 -3.98 -15.45
CA GLN A 331 -4.79 -4.28 -14.34
C GLN A 331 -3.80 -5.40 -14.71
N PRO A 332 -2.62 -5.44 -14.10
CA PRO A 332 -1.67 -6.53 -14.30
C PRO A 332 -2.31 -7.88 -13.99
N ALA A 333 -2.00 -8.89 -14.82
CA ALA A 333 -2.40 -10.27 -14.58
C ALA A 333 -1.41 -10.94 -13.63
#